data_9a7766b0b4933b6ddec9587d8cb0a0ec
#
_entry.id   9a7766b0b4933b6ddec9587d8cb0a0ec
#
_cell.length_a   1.000
_cell.length_b   1.000
_cell.length_c   1.000
_cell.angle_alpha   90.00
_cell.angle_beta   90.00
_cell.angle_gamma   90.00
#
_symmetry.space_group_name_H-M   'P 1'
#
loop_
_entity.id
_entity.type
_entity.pdbx_description
1 polymer ?
#
loop_
_entity_poly.entity_id
_entity_poly.type
_entity_poly.pdbx_seq_one_letter_code
_entity_poly.pdbx_strand_id
1 'polypeptide(L)'
;NAFNEEEAQPFYVNAPYGIVLVHNGNLTNAHALKQELFDVDRRHINTGSDTEVLINILAHEMELAGRNVSLTPELVFRAVSAVHRRIRGSYAVIALIAGYGLLAFRDPFGIRPLVLGQADLPEGSEVIVASETVALEGTGHRVLRDVAPGEAIFIDLNGQVHSQQCADRPSLNPCMFEYVYLARPDSVIDGISVYH
;
A
#
# COMPACT_ATOMS: atom_id res chain seq x y z
N ASN A 1 16.35 -19.81 5.62
CA ASN A 1 16.97 -19.26 4.42
C ASN A 1 17.50 -17.88 4.76
N ALA A 2 18.73 -17.63 4.37
CA ALA A 2 19.43 -16.39 4.61
C ALA A 2 18.60 -15.22 4.04
N PHE A 3 18.59 -14.11 4.78
CA PHE A 3 18.10 -12.84 4.28
C PHE A 3 18.79 -12.54 2.95
N ASN A 4 18.03 -12.49 1.85
CA ASN A 4 18.55 -12.07 0.57
C ASN A 4 18.49 -10.55 0.52
N GLU A 5 19.63 -9.88 0.53
CA GLU A 5 19.70 -8.41 0.48
C GLU A 5 18.99 -7.84 -0.75
N GLU A 6 18.93 -8.60 -1.84
CA GLU A 6 18.23 -8.20 -3.07
C GLU A 6 16.70 -8.14 -2.92
N GLU A 7 16.14 -8.76 -1.87
CA GLU A 7 14.71 -8.77 -1.56
C GLU A 7 14.34 -7.80 -0.42
N ALA A 8 15.33 -7.06 0.08
CA ALA A 8 15.08 -6.07 1.12
C ALA A 8 14.25 -4.90 0.59
N GLN A 9 13.22 -4.52 1.35
CA GLN A 9 12.41 -3.34 1.06
C GLN A 9 13.06 -2.07 1.62
N PRO A 10 12.86 -0.90 0.98
CA PRO A 10 11.91 -0.63 -0.10
C PRO A 10 12.41 -1.03 -1.50
N PHE A 11 11.48 -1.38 -2.38
CA PHE A 11 11.75 -1.52 -3.82
C PHE A 11 11.59 -0.18 -4.55
N TYR A 12 12.28 -0.03 -5.69
CA TYR A 12 12.25 1.18 -6.50
C TYR A 12 12.09 0.86 -7.98
N VAL A 13 11.24 1.65 -8.66
CA VAL A 13 11.17 1.73 -10.12
C VAL A 13 11.23 3.19 -10.56
N ASN A 14 11.94 3.48 -11.68
CA ASN A 14 12.13 4.84 -12.15
C ASN A 14 11.11 5.31 -13.20
N ALA A 15 10.37 4.41 -13.82
CA ALA A 15 9.43 4.71 -14.89
C ALA A 15 8.03 4.11 -14.63
N PRO A 16 6.94 4.83 -14.98
CA PRO A 16 6.87 6.17 -15.59
C PRO A 16 7.14 7.32 -14.61
N TYR A 17 7.04 7.03 -13.32
CA TYR A 17 7.33 7.92 -12.19
C TYR A 17 8.36 7.24 -11.30
N GLY A 18 9.21 7.99 -10.61
CA GLY A 18 10.03 7.42 -9.54
C GLY A 18 9.12 6.94 -8.41
N ILE A 19 8.99 5.63 -8.24
CA ILE A 19 8.17 5.04 -7.19
C ILE A 19 9.06 4.25 -6.25
N VAL A 20 8.96 4.53 -4.95
CA VAL A 20 9.55 3.72 -3.87
C VAL A 20 8.40 3.08 -3.12
N LEU A 21 8.44 1.76 -2.91
CA LEU A 21 7.33 1.01 -2.34
C LEU A 21 7.78 0.05 -1.24
N VAL A 22 7.00 0.01 -0.18
CA VAL A 22 7.03 -1.03 0.85
C VAL A 22 5.69 -1.77 0.88
N HIS A 23 5.75 -3.06 1.15
CA HIS A 23 4.61 -3.96 1.16
C HIS A 23 4.67 -4.88 2.38
N ASN A 24 3.57 -4.97 3.09
CA ASN A 24 3.35 -5.96 4.13
C ASN A 24 2.25 -6.91 3.65
N GLY A 25 2.60 -8.17 3.44
CA GLY A 25 1.66 -9.17 2.94
C GLY A 25 2.29 -10.23 2.06
N ASN A 26 1.48 -10.84 1.21
CA ASN A 26 1.92 -11.85 0.25
C ASN A 26 0.95 -11.94 -0.94
N LEU A 27 1.50 -11.99 -2.16
CA LEU A 27 0.73 -12.18 -3.39
C LEU A 27 0.70 -13.66 -3.77
N THR A 28 -0.49 -14.23 -3.84
CA THR A 28 -0.68 -15.65 -4.18
C THR A 28 -0.52 -15.94 -5.67
N ASN A 29 -0.64 -14.93 -6.52
CA ASN A 29 -0.49 -15.05 -7.97
C ASN A 29 0.80 -14.39 -8.53
N ALA A 30 1.79 -14.12 -7.69
CA ALA A 30 3.03 -13.43 -8.07
C ALA A 30 3.75 -14.10 -9.26
N HIS A 31 3.80 -15.43 -9.28
CA HIS A 31 4.44 -16.18 -10.38
C HIS A 31 3.75 -15.94 -11.74
N ALA A 32 2.43 -15.99 -11.78
CA ALA A 32 1.68 -15.73 -13.01
C ALA A 32 1.83 -14.28 -13.46
N LEU A 33 1.80 -13.34 -12.52
CA LEU A 33 1.99 -11.91 -12.79
C LEU A 33 3.40 -11.59 -13.30
N LYS A 34 4.43 -12.27 -12.79
CA LYS A 34 5.82 -12.13 -13.28
C LYS A 34 5.92 -12.51 -14.76
N GLN A 35 5.25 -13.60 -15.15
CA GLN A 35 5.21 -14.01 -16.55
C GLN A 35 4.44 -13.00 -17.43
N GLU A 36 3.29 -12.52 -16.95
CA GLU A 36 2.48 -11.49 -17.64
C GLU A 36 3.25 -10.19 -17.83
N LEU A 37 3.94 -9.71 -16.78
CA LEU A 37 4.79 -8.52 -16.84
C LEU A 37 5.87 -8.67 -17.91
N PHE A 38 6.49 -9.83 -18.02
CA PHE A 38 7.52 -10.10 -19.04
C PHE A 38 6.93 -10.14 -20.45
N ASP A 39 5.88 -10.93 -20.67
CA ASP A 39 5.33 -11.23 -21.99
C ASP A 39 4.52 -10.07 -22.56
N VAL A 40 3.73 -9.39 -21.73
CA VAL A 40 2.74 -8.39 -22.12
C VAL A 40 3.23 -6.97 -21.83
N ASP A 41 3.58 -6.71 -20.57
CA ASP A 41 3.92 -5.36 -20.09
C ASP A 41 5.39 -4.98 -20.42
N ARG A 42 6.19 -5.97 -20.89
CA ARG A 42 7.62 -5.81 -21.23
C ARG A 42 8.47 -5.30 -20.07
N ARG A 43 8.15 -5.76 -18.85
CA ARG A 43 8.87 -5.45 -17.63
C ARG A 43 9.61 -6.67 -17.11
N HIS A 44 10.86 -6.48 -16.71
CA HIS A 44 11.68 -7.53 -16.12
C HIS A 44 11.64 -7.46 -14.60
N ILE A 45 11.55 -8.63 -13.97
CA ILE A 45 11.61 -8.81 -12.52
C ILE A 45 12.91 -9.51 -12.18
N ASN A 46 13.73 -8.90 -11.35
CA ASN A 46 15.10 -9.35 -11.06
C ASN A 46 15.18 -10.30 -9.87
N THR A 47 14.22 -10.21 -8.93
CA THR A 47 14.23 -10.97 -7.66
C THR A 47 13.10 -11.99 -7.59
N GLY A 48 13.08 -12.76 -6.51
CA GLY A 48 11.97 -13.65 -6.14
C GLY A 48 10.84 -12.94 -5.38
N SER A 49 11.02 -11.65 -5.01
CA SER A 49 10.08 -10.91 -4.19
C SER A 49 8.79 -10.58 -4.92
N ASP A 50 7.66 -10.86 -4.28
CA ASP A 50 6.34 -10.43 -4.75
C ASP A 50 6.16 -8.92 -4.67
N THR A 51 6.93 -8.23 -3.82
CA THR A 51 6.95 -6.77 -3.74
C THR A 51 7.48 -6.14 -5.02
N GLU A 52 8.51 -6.74 -5.66
CA GLU A 52 9.02 -6.28 -6.95
C GLU A 52 7.96 -6.47 -8.06
N VAL A 53 7.21 -7.57 -8.02
CA VAL A 53 6.08 -7.79 -8.91
C VAL A 53 5.01 -6.71 -8.70
N LEU A 54 4.64 -6.44 -7.45
CA LEU A 54 3.61 -5.47 -7.09
C LEU A 54 3.96 -4.06 -7.57
N ILE A 55 5.18 -3.58 -7.30
CA ILE A 55 5.60 -2.24 -7.73
C ILE A 55 5.61 -2.09 -9.24
N ASN A 56 5.98 -3.15 -9.98
CA ASN A 56 5.96 -3.12 -11.44
C ASN A 56 4.54 -3.15 -12.02
N ILE A 57 3.58 -3.86 -11.40
CA ILE A 57 2.17 -3.79 -11.74
C ILE A 57 1.65 -2.37 -11.48
N LEU A 58 1.91 -1.79 -10.29
CA LEU A 58 1.48 -0.43 -9.97
C LEU A 58 2.05 0.58 -10.98
N ALA A 59 3.34 0.51 -11.30
CA ALA A 59 3.98 1.39 -12.26
C ALA A 59 3.36 1.28 -13.66
N HIS A 60 3.04 0.06 -14.10
CA HIS A 60 2.37 -0.17 -15.38
C HIS A 60 0.96 0.44 -15.41
N GLU A 61 0.17 0.19 -14.37
CA GLU A 61 -1.21 0.74 -14.29
C GLU A 61 -1.20 2.27 -14.17
N MET A 62 -0.22 2.85 -13.50
CA MET A 62 -0.05 4.31 -13.46
C MET A 62 0.34 4.88 -14.83
N GLU A 63 1.18 4.18 -15.60
CA GLU A 63 1.51 4.55 -16.96
C GLU A 63 0.28 4.58 -17.85
N LEU A 64 -0.55 3.55 -17.76
CA LEU A 64 -1.80 3.46 -18.53
C LEU A 64 -2.81 4.54 -18.11
N ALA A 65 -2.92 4.81 -16.81
CA ALA A 65 -3.83 5.80 -16.27
C ALA A 65 -3.42 7.23 -16.63
N GLY A 66 -2.12 7.56 -16.55
CA GLY A 66 -1.57 8.91 -16.64
C GLY A 66 -0.85 9.24 -17.94
N ARG A 67 -1.01 8.46 -19.00
CA ARG A 67 -0.28 8.67 -20.27
C ARG A 67 -0.51 10.08 -20.82
N ASN A 68 0.59 10.85 -20.95
CA ASN A 68 0.63 12.20 -21.49
C ASN A 68 -0.13 13.28 -20.69
N VAL A 69 -0.44 13.03 -19.41
CA VAL A 69 -1.06 14.02 -18.52
C VAL A 69 -0.35 14.04 -17.17
N SER A 70 -0.44 15.17 -16.45
CA SER A 70 0.04 15.26 -15.08
C SER A 70 -0.74 14.30 -14.18
N LEU A 71 -0.06 13.65 -13.25
CA LEU A 71 -0.67 12.74 -12.30
C LEU A 71 -1.60 13.51 -11.35
N THR A 72 -2.85 13.05 -11.25
CA THR A 72 -3.85 13.58 -10.31
C THR A 72 -4.29 12.48 -9.34
N PRO A 73 -4.91 12.82 -8.19
CA PRO A 73 -5.43 11.80 -7.27
C PRO A 73 -6.37 10.79 -7.95
N GLU A 74 -7.23 11.24 -8.87
CA GLU A 74 -8.16 10.37 -9.61
C GLU A 74 -7.43 9.36 -10.50
N LEU A 75 -6.33 9.77 -11.12
CA LEU A 75 -5.49 8.88 -11.93
C LEU A 75 -4.79 7.84 -11.06
N VAL A 76 -4.30 8.24 -9.88
CA VAL A 76 -3.71 7.33 -8.90
C VAL A 76 -4.74 6.29 -8.46
N PHE A 77 -5.95 6.71 -8.09
CA PHE A 77 -7.02 5.79 -7.67
C PHE A 77 -7.49 4.87 -8.79
N ARG A 78 -7.52 5.35 -10.03
CA ARG A 78 -7.80 4.51 -11.20
C ARG A 78 -6.73 3.42 -11.38
N ALA A 79 -5.45 3.76 -11.20
CA ALA A 79 -4.37 2.79 -11.23
C ALA A 79 -4.49 1.76 -10.11
N VAL A 80 -4.77 2.17 -8.86
CA VAL A 80 -4.98 1.25 -7.74
C VAL A 80 -6.18 0.33 -7.99
N SER A 81 -7.27 0.83 -8.57
CA SER A 81 -8.42 -0.01 -8.95
C SER A 81 -8.03 -1.08 -9.97
N ALA A 82 -7.14 -0.77 -10.92
CA ALA A 82 -6.61 -1.76 -11.86
C ALA A 82 -5.68 -2.76 -11.18
N VAL A 83 -4.82 -2.30 -10.25
CA VAL A 83 -3.98 -3.17 -9.41
C VAL A 83 -4.84 -4.19 -8.66
N HIS A 84 -5.92 -3.76 -7.97
CA HIS A 84 -6.82 -4.66 -7.23
C HIS A 84 -7.47 -5.74 -8.13
N ARG A 85 -7.70 -5.44 -9.39
CA ARG A 85 -8.25 -6.44 -10.35
C ARG A 85 -7.21 -7.47 -10.78
N ARG A 86 -5.93 -7.10 -10.84
CA ARG A 86 -4.83 -7.98 -11.30
C ARG A 86 -4.26 -8.85 -10.19
N ILE A 87 -3.97 -8.26 -9.03
CA ILE A 87 -3.28 -8.98 -7.95
C ILE A 87 -4.24 -9.77 -7.07
N ARG A 88 -3.73 -10.85 -6.46
CA ARG A 88 -4.45 -11.69 -5.50
C ARG A 88 -3.55 -11.92 -4.29
N GLY A 89 -4.14 -11.84 -3.10
CA GLY A 89 -3.41 -12.04 -1.86
C GLY A 89 -3.83 -11.06 -0.78
N SER A 90 -3.00 -10.95 0.23
CA SER A 90 -3.16 -9.98 1.32
C SER A 90 -2.06 -8.91 1.22
N TYR A 91 -2.42 -7.65 1.32
CA TYR A 91 -1.43 -6.58 1.23
C TYR A 91 -1.87 -5.28 1.87
N ALA A 92 -0.93 -4.66 2.57
CA ALA A 92 -0.94 -3.24 2.92
C ALA A 92 0.30 -2.61 2.27
N VAL A 93 0.09 -1.57 1.49
CA VAL A 93 1.11 -0.96 0.64
C VAL A 93 1.25 0.51 0.98
N ILE A 94 2.50 0.98 1.08
CA ILE A 94 2.83 2.39 1.11
C ILE A 94 3.85 2.66 0.01
N ALA A 95 3.58 3.67 -0.82
CA ALA A 95 4.43 4.04 -1.93
C ALA A 95 4.63 5.56 -1.99
N LEU A 96 5.89 5.99 -2.07
CA LEU A 96 6.25 7.37 -2.38
C LEU A 96 6.34 7.52 -3.90
N ILE A 97 5.59 8.48 -4.45
CA ILE A 97 5.64 8.84 -5.86
C ILE A 97 6.39 10.16 -5.97
N ALA A 98 7.63 10.10 -6.48
CA ALA A 98 8.54 11.24 -6.50
C ALA A 98 7.95 12.44 -7.24
N GLY A 99 7.89 13.58 -6.55
CA GLY A 99 7.33 14.82 -7.08
C GLY A 99 5.81 14.92 -7.07
N TYR A 100 5.10 13.93 -6.48
CA TYR A 100 3.62 13.91 -6.44
C TYR A 100 3.03 13.68 -5.06
N GLY A 101 3.54 12.74 -4.27
CA GLY A 101 3.01 12.50 -2.93
C GLY A 101 3.19 11.06 -2.43
N LEU A 102 2.46 10.74 -1.36
CA LEU A 102 2.45 9.44 -0.71
C LEU A 102 1.12 8.73 -1.01
N LEU A 103 1.22 7.51 -1.53
CA LEU A 103 0.09 6.61 -1.76
C LEU A 103 0.11 5.50 -0.71
N ALA A 104 -1.05 5.21 -0.12
CA ALA A 104 -1.25 4.03 0.71
C ALA A 104 -2.54 3.32 0.29
N PHE A 105 -2.54 1.98 0.26
CA PHE A 105 -3.75 1.22 -0.05
C PHE A 105 -3.74 -0.17 0.60
N ARG A 106 -4.93 -0.67 0.88
CA ARG A 106 -5.19 -1.92 1.58
C ARG A 106 -5.87 -2.93 0.66
N ASP A 107 -5.57 -4.21 0.85
CA ASP A 107 -6.21 -5.28 0.06
C ASP A 107 -7.75 -5.25 0.16
N PRO A 108 -8.47 -5.76 -0.86
CA PRO A 108 -9.94 -5.71 -0.93
C PRO A 108 -10.65 -6.47 0.20
N PHE A 109 -9.95 -7.33 0.91
CA PHE A 109 -10.50 -8.12 2.01
C PHE A 109 -10.08 -7.63 3.39
N GLY A 110 -9.20 -6.60 3.44
CA GLY A 110 -8.69 -6.07 4.70
C GLY A 110 -7.96 -7.11 5.54
N ILE A 111 -7.26 -8.05 4.90
CA ILE A 111 -6.52 -9.12 5.58
C ILE A 111 -5.32 -8.52 6.33
N ARG A 112 -4.55 -7.63 5.66
CA ARG A 112 -3.46 -6.90 6.32
C ARG A 112 -3.99 -5.58 6.88
N PRO A 113 -3.58 -5.20 8.11
CA PRO A 113 -4.00 -3.94 8.71
C PRO A 113 -3.28 -2.74 8.09
N LEU A 114 -3.98 -1.61 8.07
CA LEU A 114 -3.44 -0.31 7.69
C LEU A 114 -4.23 0.78 8.40
N VAL A 115 -3.56 1.70 9.06
CA VAL A 115 -4.18 2.75 9.88
C VAL A 115 -3.63 4.13 9.52
N LEU A 116 -4.51 5.12 9.55
CA LEU A 116 -4.22 6.54 9.32
C LEU A 116 -4.19 7.29 10.64
N GLY A 117 -3.17 8.09 10.84
CA GLY A 117 -3.02 8.96 11.99
C GLY A 117 -2.64 10.38 11.63
N GLN A 118 -2.75 11.27 12.60
CA GLN A 118 -2.45 12.69 12.45
C GLN A 118 -1.86 13.27 13.73
N ALA A 119 -0.92 14.19 13.58
CA ALA A 119 -0.46 15.08 14.62
C ALA A 119 -0.68 16.53 14.22
N ASP A 120 -1.07 17.38 15.16
CA ASP A 120 -1.19 18.82 14.95
C ASP A 120 0.10 19.48 15.48
N LEU A 121 0.90 20.01 14.58
CA LEU A 121 2.16 20.69 14.86
C LEU A 121 1.98 22.22 14.74
N PRO A 122 2.85 23.03 15.38
CA PRO A 122 2.79 24.50 15.24
C PRO A 122 2.86 24.99 13.78
N GLU A 123 3.52 24.20 12.91
CA GLU A 123 3.76 24.53 11.50
C GLU A 123 2.68 23.96 10.56
N GLY A 124 1.72 23.19 11.08
CA GLY A 124 0.68 22.53 10.30
C GLY A 124 0.35 21.12 10.81
N SER A 125 -0.44 20.42 10.04
CA SER A 125 -0.85 19.04 10.36
C SER A 125 0.06 18.04 9.65
N GLU A 126 0.52 17.05 10.39
CA GLU A 126 1.30 15.92 9.87
C GLU A 126 0.43 14.67 9.80
N VAL A 127 0.53 13.93 8.70
CA VAL A 127 -0.23 12.69 8.47
C VAL A 127 0.71 11.51 8.39
N ILE A 128 0.36 10.43 9.06
CA ILE A 128 1.12 9.17 9.08
C ILE A 128 0.22 8.00 8.70
N VAL A 129 0.81 7.03 8.01
CA VAL A 129 0.18 5.74 7.71
C VAL A 129 1.07 4.63 8.23
N ALA A 130 0.50 3.65 8.92
CA ALA A 130 1.23 2.52 9.47
C ALA A 130 0.37 1.25 9.47
N SER A 131 0.99 0.10 9.72
CA SER A 131 0.26 -1.17 9.89
C SER A 131 -0.43 -1.27 11.25
N GLU A 132 0.09 -0.59 12.27
CA GLU A 132 -0.40 -0.74 13.66
C GLU A 132 -0.56 0.61 14.35
N THR A 133 -1.57 0.73 15.23
CA THR A 133 -1.86 1.94 16.00
C THR A 133 -0.72 2.35 16.93
N VAL A 134 0.00 1.38 17.50
CA VAL A 134 1.15 1.64 18.40
C VAL A 134 2.27 2.40 17.70
N ALA A 135 2.43 2.26 16.39
CA ALA A 135 3.42 3.03 15.64
C ALA A 135 3.04 4.52 15.56
N LEU A 136 1.75 4.83 15.48
CA LEU A 136 1.23 6.18 15.49
C LEU A 136 1.41 6.82 16.87
N GLU A 137 0.96 6.13 17.91
CA GLU A 137 1.02 6.61 19.29
C GLU A 137 2.48 6.82 19.74
N GLY A 138 3.37 5.89 19.39
CA GLY A 138 4.80 5.98 19.70
C GLY A 138 5.51 7.18 19.05
N THR A 139 4.94 7.73 17.98
CA THR A 139 5.44 8.94 17.29
C THR A 139 4.62 10.20 17.62
N GLY A 140 3.69 10.13 18.57
CA GLY A 140 2.88 11.26 19.01
C GLY A 140 1.69 11.61 18.11
N HIS A 141 1.32 10.70 17.21
CA HIS A 141 0.14 10.87 16.35
C HIS A 141 -1.09 10.24 16.98
N ARG A 142 -2.23 10.93 16.88
CA ARG A 142 -3.52 10.34 17.21
C ARG A 142 -4.02 9.47 16.07
N VAL A 143 -4.59 8.34 16.39
CA VAL A 143 -5.27 7.47 15.44
C VAL A 143 -6.51 8.19 14.90
N LEU A 144 -6.63 8.32 13.59
CA LEU A 144 -7.84 8.85 12.95
C LEU A 144 -8.83 7.73 12.67
N ARG A 145 -8.39 6.72 11.93
CA ARG A 145 -9.21 5.56 11.55
C ARG A 145 -8.37 4.47 10.89
N ASP A 146 -8.92 3.29 10.83
CA ASP A 146 -8.44 2.25 9.93
C ASP A 146 -8.69 2.64 8.47
N VAL A 147 -7.81 2.17 7.58
CA VAL A 147 -8.02 2.21 6.13
C VAL A 147 -8.96 1.07 5.78
N ALA A 148 -10.05 1.36 5.10
CA ALA A 148 -11.06 0.35 4.77
C ALA A 148 -10.52 -0.70 3.77
N PRO A 149 -11.07 -1.93 3.76
CA PRO A 149 -10.73 -2.92 2.73
C PRO A 149 -10.88 -2.34 1.31
N GLY A 150 -9.83 -2.44 0.49
CA GLY A 150 -9.83 -1.94 -0.87
C GLY A 150 -9.72 -0.42 -1.03
N GLU A 151 -9.62 0.32 0.06
CA GLU A 151 -9.45 1.77 0.03
C GLU A 151 -8.01 2.16 -0.31
N ALA A 152 -7.87 3.24 -1.06
CA ALA A 152 -6.62 3.96 -1.26
C ALA A 152 -6.68 5.36 -0.67
N ILE A 153 -5.55 5.81 -0.13
CA ILE A 153 -5.30 7.15 0.39
C ILE A 153 -4.13 7.73 -0.40
N PHE A 154 -4.29 8.94 -0.90
CA PHE A 154 -3.22 9.70 -1.53
C PHE A 154 -3.03 11.03 -0.81
N ILE A 155 -1.82 11.28 -0.33
CA ILE A 155 -1.43 12.53 0.34
C ILE A 155 -0.55 13.28 -0.65
N ASP A 156 -1.04 14.42 -1.14
CA ASP A 156 -0.31 15.22 -2.12
C ASP A 156 0.79 16.07 -1.47
N LEU A 157 1.57 16.77 -2.28
CA LEU A 157 2.69 17.61 -1.79
C LEU A 157 2.24 18.83 -0.96
N ASN A 158 0.95 19.16 -0.97
CA ASN A 158 0.39 20.22 -0.12
C ASN A 158 -0.10 19.66 1.23
N GLY A 159 0.07 18.35 1.47
CA GLY A 159 -0.43 17.66 2.65
C GLY A 159 -1.93 17.37 2.63
N GLN A 160 -2.61 17.59 1.49
CA GLN A 160 -4.02 17.27 1.36
C GLN A 160 -4.22 15.77 1.23
N VAL A 161 -5.11 15.23 2.07
CA VAL A 161 -5.46 13.81 2.09
C VAL A 161 -6.67 13.57 1.19
N HIS A 162 -6.48 12.76 0.17
CA HIS A 162 -7.52 12.26 -0.73
C HIS A 162 -7.76 10.80 -0.43
N SER A 163 -8.99 10.31 -0.47
CA SER A 163 -9.29 8.89 -0.30
C SER A 163 -10.39 8.42 -1.24
N GLN A 164 -10.29 7.15 -1.67
CA GLN A 164 -11.29 6.54 -2.55
C GLN A 164 -11.35 5.03 -2.33
N GLN A 165 -12.57 4.47 -2.40
CA GLN A 165 -12.76 3.04 -2.52
C GLN A 165 -12.37 2.60 -3.93
N CYS A 166 -11.34 1.74 -4.04
CA CYS A 166 -10.76 1.28 -5.30
C CYS A 166 -11.09 -0.18 -5.65
N ALA A 167 -11.68 -0.94 -4.72
CA ALA A 167 -12.10 -2.32 -4.98
C ALA A 167 -13.57 -2.41 -5.38
N ASP A 168 -13.87 -3.31 -6.32
CA ASP A 168 -15.24 -3.51 -6.82
C ASP A 168 -16.15 -4.18 -5.76
N ARG A 169 -15.60 -5.06 -4.93
CA ARG A 169 -16.32 -5.83 -3.91
C ARG A 169 -15.50 -5.94 -2.63
N PRO A 170 -15.35 -4.85 -1.88
CA PRO A 170 -14.62 -4.89 -0.62
C PRO A 170 -15.39 -5.67 0.45
N SER A 171 -14.67 -6.39 1.29
CA SER A 171 -15.25 -7.05 2.47
C SER A 171 -14.19 -7.20 3.55
N LEU A 172 -14.55 -7.03 4.82
CA LEU A 172 -13.62 -7.16 5.92
C LEU A 172 -13.52 -8.62 6.35
N ASN A 173 -12.34 -9.22 6.13
CA ASN A 173 -12.01 -10.59 6.52
C ASN A 173 -10.63 -10.62 7.17
N PRO A 174 -10.50 -10.11 8.40
CA PRO A 174 -9.21 -10.01 9.07
C PRO A 174 -8.62 -11.39 9.31
N CYS A 175 -7.30 -11.48 9.20
CA CYS A 175 -6.59 -12.71 9.47
C CYS A 175 -6.41 -12.90 10.98
N MET A 176 -6.78 -14.07 11.51
CA MET A 176 -6.58 -14.39 12.93
C MET A 176 -5.09 -14.30 13.35
N PHE A 177 -4.15 -14.59 12.44
CA PHE A 177 -2.72 -14.48 12.72
C PHE A 177 -2.27 -13.05 13.02
N GLU A 178 -2.98 -12.03 12.57
CA GLU A 178 -2.72 -10.64 12.98
C GLU A 178 -2.89 -10.48 14.49
N TYR A 179 -3.97 -11.04 15.04
CA TYR A 179 -4.30 -10.89 16.46
C TYR A 179 -3.49 -11.81 17.40
N VAL A 180 -3.07 -12.99 16.92
CA VAL A 180 -2.42 -13.98 17.82
C VAL A 180 -0.91 -14.05 17.67
N TYR A 181 -0.34 -13.50 16.60
CA TYR A 181 1.08 -13.68 16.30
C TYR A 181 1.80 -12.44 15.75
N LEU A 182 1.17 -11.67 14.85
CA LEU A 182 1.87 -10.61 14.11
C LEU A 182 1.79 -9.26 14.81
N ALA A 183 0.61 -8.85 15.24
CA ALA A 183 0.41 -7.54 15.86
C ALA A 183 0.88 -7.50 17.30
N ARG A 184 1.26 -6.32 17.75
CA ARG A 184 1.58 -6.10 19.15
C ARG A 184 0.30 -6.19 20.01
N PRO A 185 0.42 -6.69 21.27
CA PRO A 185 -0.73 -6.83 22.16
C PRO A 185 -1.47 -5.51 22.47
N ASP A 186 -0.77 -4.39 22.44
CA ASP A 186 -1.26 -3.04 22.68
C ASP A 186 -1.87 -2.36 21.45
N SER A 187 -1.89 -3.03 20.28
CA SER A 187 -2.49 -2.53 19.05
C SER A 187 -4.00 -2.70 19.03
N VAL A 188 -4.65 -1.82 18.25
CA VAL A 188 -6.06 -1.93 17.85
C VAL A 188 -6.11 -2.08 16.33
N ILE A 189 -6.82 -3.09 15.84
CA ILE A 189 -6.98 -3.40 14.42
C ILE A 189 -8.47 -3.47 14.10
N ASP A 190 -8.94 -2.68 13.14
CA ASP A 190 -10.35 -2.62 12.75
C ASP A 190 -11.31 -2.44 13.96
N GLY A 191 -10.88 -1.62 14.92
CA GLY A 191 -11.63 -1.34 16.15
C GLY A 191 -11.59 -2.44 17.21
N ILE A 192 -10.83 -3.53 17.00
CA ILE A 192 -10.69 -4.66 17.93
C ILE A 192 -9.33 -4.58 18.60
N SER A 193 -9.31 -4.57 19.93
CA SER A 193 -8.06 -4.67 20.70
C SER A 193 -7.44 -6.06 20.54
N VAL A 194 -6.15 -6.11 20.26
CA VAL A 194 -5.43 -7.38 20.10
C VAL A 194 -5.37 -8.17 21.42
N TYR A 195 -5.33 -7.47 22.57
CA TYR A 195 -5.19 -8.09 23.90
C TYR A 195 -6.52 -8.56 24.53
N HIS A 196 -7.68 -8.32 23.96
CA HIS A 196 -8.98 -8.70 24.56
C HIS A 196 -9.70 -9.77 23.79
#